data_56c888bd739531198b6f33bb1033fad2
#
_entry.id   56c888bd739531198b6f33bb1033fad2
#
_cell.length_a   1.000
_cell.length_b   1.000
_cell.length_c   1.000
_cell.angle_alpha   90.00
_cell.angle_beta   90.00
_cell.angle_gamma   90.00
#
_symmetry.space_group_name_H-M   'P 1'
#
loop_
_entity.id
_entity.type
_entity.pdbx_description
1 polymer ?
#
loop_
_entity_poly.entity_id
_entity_poly.type
_entity_poly.pdbx_seq_one_letter_code
_entity_poly.pdbx_strand_id
1 'polypeptide(L)'
;AQADNLNLGNQPDGATDILLVGVDSRTDAKGNPLSQQEIDMLRAGEEEATNTDTMILIRIPNDGSSATAVSLPRDTYVRTRDYGNMKLNGVYGTAKFEKSQELSKNGETNKSEVDKKSTEAGRQALISSVADLTGINVDHYAEVGLLGFVLLTDAVGGVDVCLKNKVDEPLSGAKFK
;
A
#
# COMPACT_ATOMS: atom_id res chain seq x y z
N ALA A 1 -11.17 -2.98 -2.74
CA ALA A 1 -12.19 -1.93 -2.80
C ALA A 1 -11.57 -0.69 -3.43
N GLN A 2 -12.14 -0.23 -4.51
CA GLN A 2 -11.75 1.02 -5.13
C GLN A 2 -12.41 2.15 -4.33
N ALA A 3 -11.63 3.10 -3.87
CA ALA A 3 -12.16 4.22 -3.12
C ALA A 3 -12.55 5.34 -4.11
N ASP A 4 -13.83 5.51 -4.32
CA ASP A 4 -14.39 6.36 -5.38
C ASP A 4 -14.28 7.88 -5.10
N ASN A 5 -13.87 8.29 -3.89
CA ASN A 5 -13.82 9.69 -3.47
C ASN A 5 -12.39 10.20 -3.14
N LEU A 6 -11.37 9.50 -3.59
CA LEU A 6 -10.00 9.94 -3.39
C LEU A 6 -9.60 10.95 -4.47
N ASN A 7 -8.90 11.99 -4.05
CA ASN A 7 -8.29 12.93 -4.98
C ASN A 7 -7.06 12.28 -5.61
N LEU A 8 -7.28 11.62 -6.73
CA LEU A 8 -6.25 11.00 -7.53
C LEU A 8 -5.77 11.98 -8.59
N GLY A 9 -4.48 11.99 -8.83
CA GLY A 9 -3.87 12.88 -9.81
C GLY A 9 -4.12 12.42 -11.23
N ASN A 10 -5.23 12.77 -11.83
CA ASN A 10 -5.57 12.45 -13.22
C ASN A 10 -4.82 13.32 -14.25
N GLN A 11 -3.61 13.73 -13.96
CA GLN A 11 -2.79 14.48 -14.92
C GLN A 11 -2.13 13.53 -15.91
N PRO A 12 -2.28 13.75 -17.22
CA PRO A 12 -1.58 12.93 -18.20
C PRO A 12 -0.08 13.19 -18.15
N ASP A 13 0.66 12.31 -17.53
CA ASP A 13 2.12 12.33 -17.44
C ASP A 13 2.81 11.26 -18.30
N GLY A 14 2.06 10.62 -19.20
CA GLY A 14 2.55 9.55 -20.08
C GLY A 14 2.56 8.16 -19.45
N ALA A 15 2.04 8.01 -18.24
CA ALA A 15 1.97 6.72 -17.55
C ALA A 15 0.74 6.63 -16.63
N THR A 16 0.36 5.41 -16.27
CA THR A 16 -0.61 5.14 -15.23
C THR A 16 0.13 4.67 -13.98
N ASP A 17 -0.07 5.35 -12.87
CA ASP A 17 0.60 5.08 -11.60
C ASP A 17 -0.40 4.54 -10.57
N ILE A 18 -0.09 3.35 -10.05
CA ILE A 18 -0.94 2.61 -9.12
C ILE A 18 -0.19 2.45 -7.79
N LEU A 19 -0.78 2.94 -6.71
CA LEU A 19 -0.31 2.66 -5.35
C LEU A 19 -1.01 1.40 -4.83
N LEU A 20 -0.24 0.35 -4.61
CA LEU A 20 -0.69 -0.91 -4.06
C LEU A 20 -0.25 -1.02 -2.61
N VAL A 21 -1.21 -1.22 -1.71
CA VAL A 21 -0.96 -1.33 -0.27
C VAL A 21 -1.36 -2.73 0.21
N GLY A 22 -0.40 -3.46 0.76
CA GLY A 22 -0.66 -4.71 1.45
C GLY A 22 -1.28 -4.44 2.82
N VAL A 23 -2.45 -5.03 3.08
CA VAL A 23 -3.10 -4.99 4.38
C VAL A 23 -3.01 -6.36 5.04
N ASP A 24 -2.83 -6.39 6.36
CA ASP A 24 -2.78 -7.65 7.13
C ASP A 24 -4.21 -8.22 7.25
N SER A 25 -4.69 -8.79 6.16
CA SER A 25 -5.96 -9.50 6.10
C SER A 25 -5.71 -10.97 5.79
N ARG A 26 -6.12 -11.84 6.71
CA ARG A 26 -6.07 -13.30 6.55
C ARG A 26 -7.37 -13.87 6.01
N THR A 27 -8.07 -13.08 5.23
CA THR A 27 -9.31 -13.47 4.54
C THR A 27 -9.12 -13.42 3.03
N ASP A 28 -9.94 -14.18 2.31
CA ASP A 28 -10.01 -14.06 0.85
C ASP A 28 -10.66 -12.74 0.40
N ALA A 29 -10.74 -12.51 -0.89
CA ALA A 29 -11.34 -11.31 -1.47
C ALA A 29 -12.84 -11.13 -1.12
N LYS A 30 -13.50 -12.18 -0.65
CA LYS A 30 -14.91 -12.20 -0.25
C LYS A 30 -15.09 -12.07 1.27
N GLY A 31 -13.99 -11.99 2.03
CA GLY A 31 -14.01 -11.90 3.49
C GLY A 31 -14.13 -13.23 4.21
N ASN A 32 -14.02 -14.37 3.51
CA ASN A 32 -14.02 -15.70 4.12
C ASN A 32 -12.65 -16.05 4.69
N PRO A 33 -12.58 -16.89 5.74
CA PRO A 33 -11.31 -17.42 6.21
C PRO A 33 -10.56 -18.15 5.09
N LEU A 34 -9.23 -18.01 5.07
CA LEU A 34 -8.39 -18.69 4.10
C LEU A 34 -8.45 -20.22 4.29
N SER A 35 -8.43 -20.96 3.18
CA SER A 35 -8.28 -22.40 3.18
C SER A 35 -6.87 -22.79 3.66
N GLN A 36 -6.68 -24.04 4.06
CA GLN A 36 -5.36 -24.52 4.47
C GLN A 36 -4.32 -24.38 3.35
N GLN A 37 -4.73 -24.63 2.10
CA GLN A 37 -3.86 -24.47 0.93
C GLN A 37 -3.44 -23.02 0.73
N GLU A 38 -4.36 -22.07 0.90
CA GLU A 38 -4.08 -20.65 0.84
C GLU A 38 -3.16 -20.18 1.98
N ILE A 39 -3.35 -20.72 3.19
CA ILE A 39 -2.49 -20.48 4.35
C ILE A 39 -1.07 -20.98 4.08
N ASP A 40 -0.92 -22.14 3.47
CA ASP A 40 0.38 -22.73 3.14
C ASP A 40 1.10 -21.90 2.05
N MET A 41 0.36 -21.42 1.04
CA MET A 41 0.88 -20.48 0.06
C MET A 41 1.33 -19.15 0.69
N LEU A 42 0.53 -18.65 1.65
CA LEU A 42 0.84 -17.43 2.39
C LEU A 42 2.12 -17.57 3.20
N ARG A 43 2.31 -18.69 3.92
CA ARG A 43 3.52 -18.96 4.68
C ARG A 43 4.77 -19.04 3.81
N ALA A 44 4.66 -19.67 2.64
CA ALA A 44 5.76 -19.72 1.68
C ALA A 44 6.13 -18.32 1.15
N GLY A 45 5.13 -17.43 0.96
CA GLY A 45 5.36 -16.04 0.57
C GLY A 45 5.82 -15.13 1.70
N GLU A 46 5.44 -15.40 2.96
CA GLU A 46 5.89 -14.65 4.14
C GLU A 46 7.40 -14.79 4.41
N GLU A 47 8.00 -15.92 4.03
CA GLU A 47 9.46 -16.09 4.11
C GLU A 47 10.20 -15.17 3.15
N GLU A 48 9.57 -14.78 2.04
CA GLU A 48 10.11 -13.83 1.07
C GLU A 48 9.69 -12.38 1.36
N ALA A 49 8.51 -12.17 1.97
CA ALA A 49 7.94 -10.86 2.29
C ALA A 49 7.83 -10.67 3.81
N THR A 50 8.94 -10.49 4.47
CA THR A 50 9.03 -10.44 5.95
C THR A 50 8.37 -9.23 6.60
N ASN A 51 7.60 -8.42 5.90
CA ASN A 51 6.86 -7.29 6.49
C ASN A 51 5.59 -6.96 5.72
N THR A 52 4.48 -7.20 6.37
CA THR A 52 3.09 -7.11 5.90
C THR A 52 2.57 -5.69 5.61
N ASP A 53 3.36 -4.65 5.86
CA ASP A 53 3.04 -3.26 5.53
C ASP A 53 3.81 -2.80 4.29
N THR A 54 3.82 -3.63 3.23
CA THR A 54 4.53 -3.30 2.00
C THR A 54 3.65 -2.41 1.13
N MET A 55 4.22 -1.31 0.69
CA MET A 55 3.63 -0.42 -0.30
C MET A 55 4.44 -0.50 -1.58
N ILE A 56 3.75 -0.66 -2.72
CA ILE A 56 4.38 -0.71 -4.04
C ILE A 56 3.75 0.34 -4.92
N LEU A 57 4.58 1.14 -5.56
CA LEU A 57 4.17 2.06 -6.62
C LEU A 57 4.48 1.41 -7.96
N ILE A 58 3.44 1.15 -8.75
CA ILE A 58 3.54 0.54 -10.08
C ILE A 58 3.32 1.63 -11.13
N ARG A 59 4.29 1.81 -12.00
CA ARG A 59 4.19 2.71 -13.14
C ARG A 59 4.05 1.93 -14.43
N ILE A 60 2.95 2.16 -15.13
CA ILE A 60 2.66 1.54 -16.43
C ILE A 60 2.71 2.62 -17.50
N PRO A 61 3.76 2.66 -18.35
CA PRO A 61 3.84 3.62 -19.42
C PRO A 61 2.71 3.44 -20.46
N ASN A 62 2.15 4.56 -20.93
CA ASN A 62 1.06 4.54 -21.92
C ASN A 62 1.52 4.13 -23.31
N ASP A 63 2.81 4.11 -23.58
CA ASP A 63 3.40 3.70 -24.87
C ASP A 63 3.55 2.18 -25.02
N GLY A 64 3.12 1.40 -24.01
CA GLY A 64 3.20 -0.06 -24.03
C GLY A 64 4.57 -0.63 -23.66
N SER A 65 5.51 0.20 -23.21
CA SER A 65 6.78 -0.27 -22.66
C SER A 65 6.59 -0.98 -21.32
N SER A 66 7.65 -1.60 -20.79
CA SER A 66 7.58 -2.41 -19.58
C SER A 66 7.15 -1.61 -18.36
N ALA A 67 6.25 -2.17 -17.54
CA ALA A 67 5.88 -1.63 -16.26
C ALA A 67 7.06 -1.69 -15.27
N THR A 68 7.16 -0.67 -14.42
CA THR A 68 8.14 -0.60 -13.33
C THR A 68 7.41 -0.61 -11.99
N ALA A 69 7.91 -1.40 -11.04
CA ALA A 69 7.40 -1.42 -9.68
C ALA A 69 8.50 -0.99 -8.71
N VAL A 70 8.17 -0.08 -7.82
CA VAL A 70 9.06 0.43 -6.77
C VAL A 70 8.48 0.11 -5.42
N SER A 71 9.20 -0.65 -4.62
CA SER A 71 8.83 -0.91 -3.23
C SER A 71 9.17 0.29 -2.36
N LEU A 72 8.20 0.75 -1.58
CA LEU A 72 8.37 1.84 -0.63
C LEU A 72 8.56 1.26 0.77
N PRO A 73 9.75 1.41 1.38
CA PRO A 73 9.99 0.89 2.72
C PRO A 73 9.05 1.52 3.75
N ARG A 74 8.45 0.69 4.60
CA ARG A 74 7.52 1.13 5.66
C ARG A 74 8.09 2.17 6.61
N ASP A 75 9.39 2.11 6.85
CA ASP A 75 10.11 3.01 7.76
C ASP A 75 10.59 4.31 7.08
N THR A 76 10.24 4.52 5.82
CA THR A 76 10.57 5.77 5.12
C THR A 76 9.96 6.95 5.86
N TYR A 77 10.79 7.91 6.20
CA TYR A 77 10.35 9.13 6.88
C TYR A 77 9.78 10.11 5.87
N VAL A 78 8.55 10.53 6.10
CA VAL A 78 7.79 11.41 5.21
C VAL A 78 7.28 12.64 5.93
N ARG A 79 7.10 13.72 5.19
CA ARG A 79 6.38 14.91 5.63
C ARG A 79 4.96 14.82 5.14
N THR A 80 4.01 14.68 6.07
CA THR A 80 2.60 14.75 5.74
C THR A 80 2.15 16.21 5.65
N ARG A 81 1.06 16.47 4.93
CA ARG A 81 0.53 17.83 4.77
C ARG A 81 -0.12 18.34 6.06
N ASP A 82 -0.82 17.47 6.78
CA ASP A 82 -1.69 17.85 7.91
C ASP A 82 -1.33 17.17 9.24
N TYR A 83 -0.43 16.16 9.24
CA TYR A 83 -0.20 15.31 10.41
C TYR A 83 1.27 15.31 10.89
N GLY A 84 2.08 16.24 10.39
CA GLY A 84 3.49 16.34 10.74
C GLY A 84 4.37 15.28 10.07
N ASN A 85 5.58 15.15 10.56
CA ASN A 85 6.57 14.22 10.01
C ASN A 85 6.50 12.88 10.73
N MET A 86 6.48 11.79 9.98
CA MET A 86 6.41 10.44 10.55
C MET A 86 6.91 9.39 9.56
N LYS A 87 6.98 8.15 10.00
CA LYS A 87 7.23 7.01 9.13
C LYS A 87 6.01 6.73 8.26
N LEU A 88 6.25 6.30 7.03
CA LEU A 88 5.20 6.04 6.04
C LEU A 88 4.14 5.05 6.54
N ASN A 89 4.53 4.02 7.29
CA ASN A 89 3.61 3.04 7.88
C ASN A 89 2.64 3.62 8.93
N GLY A 90 2.93 4.79 9.48
CA GLY A 90 2.08 5.47 10.47
C GLY A 90 1.07 6.44 9.88
N VAL A 91 1.22 6.83 8.61
CA VAL A 91 0.42 7.89 7.99
C VAL A 91 -1.07 7.53 7.94
N TYR A 92 -1.41 6.37 7.43
CA TYR A 92 -2.80 5.91 7.33
C TYR A 92 -3.50 5.87 8.68
N GLY A 93 -2.88 5.22 9.67
CA GLY A 93 -3.46 5.06 11.01
C GLY A 93 -3.65 6.39 11.73
N THR A 94 -2.68 7.29 11.64
CA THR A 94 -2.75 8.62 12.25
C THR A 94 -3.87 9.45 11.64
N ALA A 95 -3.94 9.54 10.33
CA ALA A 95 -4.98 10.31 9.63
C ALA A 95 -6.38 9.74 9.91
N LYS A 96 -6.53 8.42 9.88
CA LYS A 96 -7.78 7.74 10.24
C LYS A 96 -8.22 8.06 11.66
N PHE A 97 -7.31 7.97 12.61
CA PHE A 97 -7.59 8.24 14.02
C PHE A 97 -8.00 9.71 14.23
N GLU A 98 -7.22 10.66 13.73
CA GLU A 98 -7.53 12.09 13.91
C GLU A 98 -8.86 12.47 13.27
N LYS A 99 -9.17 11.94 12.09
CA LYS A 99 -10.47 12.17 11.46
C LYS A 99 -11.63 11.59 12.25
N SER A 100 -11.47 10.42 12.84
CA SER A 100 -12.50 9.81 13.69
C SER A 100 -12.76 10.64 14.93
N GLN A 101 -11.71 11.21 15.54
CA GLN A 101 -11.83 12.11 16.70
C GLN A 101 -12.53 13.42 16.33
N GLU A 102 -12.17 14.00 15.18
CA GLU A 102 -12.81 15.23 14.67
C GLU A 102 -14.31 15.02 14.46
N LEU A 103 -14.69 13.93 13.77
CA LEU A 103 -16.10 13.61 13.51
C LEU A 103 -16.89 13.39 14.80
N SER A 104 -16.32 12.69 15.77
CA SER A 104 -16.95 12.46 17.07
C SER A 104 -17.15 13.76 17.86
N LYS A 105 -16.16 14.65 17.85
CA LYS A 105 -16.26 15.99 18.46
C LYS A 105 -17.34 16.85 17.80
N ASN A 106 -17.54 16.71 16.50
CA ASN A 106 -18.55 17.43 15.74
C ASN A 106 -19.95 16.81 15.84
N GLY A 107 -20.12 15.78 16.69
CA GLY A 107 -21.43 15.18 16.98
C GLY A 107 -21.86 14.09 16.02
N GLU A 108 -20.98 13.56 15.18
CA GLU A 108 -21.30 12.40 14.34
C GLU A 108 -21.42 11.14 15.21
N THR A 109 -22.62 10.54 15.23
CA THR A 109 -22.94 9.37 16.04
C THR A 109 -23.05 8.08 15.25
N ASN A 110 -23.11 8.16 13.90
CA ASN A 110 -23.17 7.01 13.03
C ASN A 110 -21.78 6.39 12.88
N LYS A 111 -21.55 5.26 13.55
CA LYS A 111 -20.26 4.56 13.53
C LYS A 111 -19.82 4.14 12.12
N SER A 112 -20.75 3.76 11.26
CA SER A 112 -20.46 3.38 9.87
C SER A 112 -19.96 4.57 9.06
N GLU A 113 -20.58 5.75 9.21
CA GLU A 113 -20.13 6.99 8.57
C GLU A 113 -18.77 7.46 9.10
N VAL A 114 -18.55 7.37 10.41
CA VAL A 114 -17.26 7.69 11.03
C VAL A 114 -16.17 6.79 10.47
N ASP A 115 -16.38 5.48 10.40
CA ASP A 115 -15.42 4.53 9.85
C ASP A 115 -15.13 4.80 8.38
N LYS A 116 -16.16 5.01 7.57
CA LYS A 116 -16.02 5.32 6.14
C LYS A 116 -15.19 6.58 5.91
N LYS A 117 -15.57 7.69 6.52
CA LYS A 117 -14.90 8.99 6.34
C LYS A 117 -13.47 8.99 6.89
N SER A 118 -13.25 8.34 8.02
CA SER A 118 -11.92 8.22 8.63
C SER A 118 -11.00 7.33 7.79
N THR A 119 -11.50 6.24 7.25
CA THR A 119 -10.78 5.36 6.32
C THR A 119 -10.37 6.12 5.04
N GLU A 120 -11.29 6.90 4.46
CA GLU A 120 -10.99 7.75 3.30
C GLU A 120 -9.90 8.78 3.61
N ALA A 121 -9.95 9.39 4.79
CA ALA A 121 -8.91 10.32 5.24
C ALA A 121 -7.54 9.64 5.37
N GLY A 122 -7.48 8.43 5.90
CA GLY A 122 -6.25 7.63 5.97
C GLY A 122 -5.67 7.31 4.60
N ARG A 123 -6.49 6.87 3.67
CA ARG A 123 -6.10 6.58 2.29
C ARG A 123 -5.59 7.83 1.57
N GLN A 124 -6.32 8.94 1.71
CA GLN A 124 -5.93 10.22 1.08
C GLN A 124 -4.60 10.73 1.62
N ALA A 125 -4.37 10.65 2.92
CA ALA A 125 -3.11 11.05 3.53
C ALA A 125 -1.93 10.20 3.04
N LEU A 126 -2.14 8.90 2.89
CA LEU A 126 -1.12 7.98 2.36
C LEU A 126 -0.80 8.29 0.89
N ILE A 127 -1.80 8.47 0.05
CA ILE A 127 -1.64 8.84 -1.36
C ILE A 127 -0.87 10.16 -1.49
N SER A 128 -1.26 11.17 -0.74
CA SER A 128 -0.60 12.48 -0.75
C SER A 128 0.86 12.40 -0.30
N SER A 129 1.15 11.62 0.74
CA SER A 129 2.50 11.44 1.25
C SER A 129 3.41 10.71 0.25
N VAL A 130 2.89 9.70 -0.43
CA VAL A 130 3.62 8.99 -1.50
C VAL A 130 3.86 9.89 -2.70
N ALA A 131 2.86 10.66 -3.12
CA ALA A 131 3.00 11.61 -4.22
C ALA A 131 4.06 12.69 -3.91
N ASP A 132 4.06 13.23 -2.71
CA ASP A 132 5.04 14.24 -2.27
C ASP A 132 6.46 13.65 -2.15
N LEU A 133 6.57 12.39 -1.70
CA LEU A 133 7.84 11.69 -1.57
C LEU A 133 8.48 11.38 -2.92
N THR A 134 7.69 10.90 -3.87
CA THR A 134 8.17 10.39 -5.16
C THR A 134 8.11 11.42 -6.29
N GLY A 135 7.33 12.47 -6.14
CA GLY A 135 7.01 13.41 -7.22
C GLY A 135 6.09 12.82 -8.29
N ILE A 136 5.50 11.66 -8.04
CA ILE A 136 4.61 10.95 -8.97
C ILE A 136 3.16 11.10 -8.51
N ASN A 137 2.28 11.52 -9.42
CA ASN A 137 0.84 11.54 -9.17
C ASN A 137 0.28 10.12 -9.21
N VAL A 138 -0.40 9.72 -8.15
CA VAL A 138 -1.05 8.40 -8.06
C VAL A 138 -2.40 8.45 -8.76
N ASP A 139 -2.58 7.67 -9.83
CA ASP A 139 -3.81 7.60 -10.61
C ASP A 139 -4.81 6.60 -10.05
N HIS A 140 -4.33 5.53 -9.45
CA HIS A 140 -5.15 4.49 -8.83
C HIS A 140 -4.57 4.07 -7.48
N TYR A 141 -5.47 3.66 -6.59
CA TYR A 141 -5.14 3.13 -5.28
C TYR A 141 -5.84 1.79 -5.08
N ALA A 142 -5.11 0.80 -4.61
CA ALA A 142 -5.67 -0.50 -4.30
C ALA A 142 -5.10 -1.05 -2.98
N GLU A 143 -5.97 -1.60 -2.15
CA GLU A 143 -5.60 -2.38 -0.98
C GLU A 143 -5.78 -3.86 -1.29
N VAL A 144 -4.76 -4.66 -1.00
CA VAL A 144 -4.79 -6.10 -1.18
C VAL A 144 -4.46 -6.80 0.12
N GLY A 145 -5.17 -7.88 0.40
CA GLY A 145 -4.81 -8.78 1.49
C GLY A 145 -3.47 -9.45 1.22
N LEU A 146 -2.90 -10.04 2.25
CA LEU A 146 -1.58 -10.67 2.22
C LEU A 146 -1.45 -11.73 1.10
N LEU A 147 -2.46 -12.60 0.97
CA LEU A 147 -2.49 -13.60 -0.10
C LEU A 147 -2.58 -12.97 -1.50
N GLY A 148 -3.45 -11.98 -1.68
CA GLY A 148 -3.58 -11.26 -2.96
C GLY A 148 -2.29 -10.57 -3.36
N PHE A 149 -1.56 -10.03 -2.39
CA PHE A 149 -0.26 -9.40 -2.60
C PHE A 149 0.78 -10.40 -3.09
N VAL A 150 0.91 -11.56 -2.44
CA VAL A 150 1.82 -12.64 -2.86
C VAL A 150 1.49 -13.11 -4.27
N LEU A 151 0.22 -13.38 -4.57
CA LEU A 151 -0.22 -13.82 -5.89
C LEU A 151 0.07 -12.78 -6.97
N LEU A 152 -0.09 -11.50 -6.67
CA LEU A 152 0.17 -10.41 -7.62
C LEU A 152 1.67 -10.24 -7.89
N THR A 153 2.51 -10.31 -6.87
CA THR A 153 3.97 -10.24 -7.05
C THR A 153 4.51 -11.42 -7.85
N ASP A 154 3.99 -12.62 -7.63
CA ASP A 154 4.34 -13.80 -8.43
C ASP A 154 3.89 -13.64 -9.90
N ALA A 155 2.70 -13.11 -10.15
CA ALA A 155 2.16 -12.91 -11.49
C ALA A 155 2.97 -11.91 -12.34
N VAL A 156 3.56 -10.89 -11.71
CA VAL A 156 4.43 -9.90 -12.39
C VAL A 156 5.91 -10.32 -12.43
N GLY A 157 6.25 -11.53 -11.98
CA GLY A 157 7.61 -12.06 -12.01
C GLY A 157 8.55 -11.47 -10.97
N GLY A 158 8.00 -10.96 -9.87
CA GLY A 158 8.73 -10.32 -8.79
C GLY A 158 8.73 -8.80 -8.87
N VAL A 159 9.29 -8.16 -7.86
CA VAL A 159 9.40 -6.71 -7.74
C VAL A 159 10.88 -6.33 -7.71
N ASP A 160 11.29 -5.38 -8.54
CA ASP A 160 12.64 -4.83 -8.47
C ASP A 160 12.79 -4.00 -7.20
N VAL A 161 13.65 -4.47 -6.30
CA VAL A 161 13.96 -3.77 -5.05
C VAL A 161 15.32 -3.08 -5.21
N CYS A 162 15.32 -1.77 -5.10
CA CYS A 162 16.56 -1.00 -5.07
C CYS A 162 17.12 -1.02 -3.64
N LEU A 163 18.15 -1.82 -3.41
CA LEU A 163 18.84 -1.93 -2.13
C LEU A 163 20.11 -1.08 -2.13
N LYS A 164 20.32 -0.31 -1.07
CA LYS A 164 21.56 0.45 -0.88
C LYS A 164 22.78 -0.45 -0.59
N ASN A 165 22.54 -1.65 -0.07
CA ASN A 165 23.55 -2.62 0.30
C ASN A 165 23.22 -4.00 -0.27
N LYS A 166 24.26 -4.76 -0.55
CA LYS A 166 24.14 -6.17 -0.95
C LYS A 166 23.51 -6.97 0.19
N VAL A 167 22.44 -7.68 -0.09
CA VAL A 167 21.82 -8.64 0.83
C VAL A 167 22.24 -10.04 0.42
N ASP A 168 22.80 -10.78 1.36
CA ASP A 168 23.14 -12.19 1.21
C ASP A 168 22.52 -12.93 2.41
N GLU A 169 21.38 -13.55 2.16
CA GLU A 169 20.63 -14.30 3.18
C GLU A 169 20.72 -15.78 2.91
N PRO A 170 21.64 -16.49 3.62
CA PRO A 170 21.91 -17.90 3.31
C PRO A 170 20.77 -18.85 3.63
N LEU A 171 19.82 -18.44 4.50
CA LEU A 171 18.69 -19.31 4.90
C LEU A 171 17.53 -19.28 3.90
N SER A 172 17.32 -18.18 3.20
CA SER A 172 16.27 -18.04 2.16
C SER A 172 16.78 -18.33 0.75
N GLY A 173 18.08 -18.41 0.54
CA GLY A 173 18.69 -18.53 -0.78
C GLY A 173 18.60 -17.24 -1.61
N ALA A 174 18.10 -16.15 -1.05
CA ALA A 174 17.98 -14.87 -1.74
C ALA A 174 19.34 -14.20 -1.90
N LYS A 175 19.72 -13.96 -3.15
CA LYS A 175 20.92 -13.19 -3.50
C LYS A 175 20.49 -12.02 -4.37
N PHE A 176 20.66 -10.83 -3.85
CA PHE A 176 20.45 -9.58 -4.58
C PHE A 176 21.78 -8.88 -4.82
N LYS A 177 22.05 -8.55 -6.07
CA LYS A 177 23.24 -7.78 -6.47
C LYS A 177 22.86 -6.33 -6.72
#